data_7114c5bdef9930ab1bd3255548cefe09
#
_entry.id   7114c5bdef9930ab1bd3255548cefe09
#
_cell.length_a   1.000
_cell.length_b   1.000
_cell.length_c   1.000
_cell.angle_alpha   90.00
_cell.angle_beta   90.00
_cell.angle_gamma   90.00
#
_symmetry.space_group_name_H-M   'P 1'
#
loop_
_entity.id
_entity.type
_entity.pdbx_description
1 polymer ?
#
loop_
_entity_poly.entity_id
_entity_poly.type
_entity_poly.pdbx_seq_one_letter_code
_entity_poly.pdbx_strand_id
1 'polypeptide(L)'
;MKKSVSPVQSNNEMPIPDGMTVFNTEDVDTNKQHMFFGKPLGVQRYDKYKYPVFDKLTQQQLGYFWRPEEVSLQKDRSDYQTLTDQQKHIFTSNLKYQILLDSVQGRGPGMAFIPYVSLPELESAMLVWEFMEMIHSRSYTYIIKNVYSDPSDVFDKILDDDKIIARAESVTKAYNNLINAAQNWGTSNLYKEGHKETYTSSYELKELKRLLYRAIVNVNILEGIRFYVSFACSFAFGELKLMEGSAKIISLISRDESQHLTLTQQILKRWQEGDDPTMVDIANEERENVLDMFRNCVDEEKDWADYLFSGGSMIGLNAKLLHRYVEFIANRRLRALGFDPLYDVPLRNNPLPWTEHWLNSKGQQNAPQETEIESYVVGGIKQDVKKNSFAGFKL
;
A
#
# COMPACT_ATOMS: atom_id res chain seq x y z
N MET A 1 -6.22 -16.97 -61.80
CA MET A 1 -5.46 -17.19 -60.57
C MET A 1 -5.91 -16.17 -59.53
N LYS A 2 -6.79 -16.52 -58.61
CA LYS A 2 -7.19 -15.67 -57.48
C LYS A 2 -6.23 -15.95 -56.34
N LYS A 3 -5.46 -14.94 -55.91
CA LYS A 3 -4.65 -15.00 -54.71
C LYS A 3 -5.61 -15.01 -53.50
N SER A 4 -5.58 -16.11 -52.75
CA SER A 4 -6.22 -16.19 -51.45
C SER A 4 -5.46 -15.30 -50.47
N VAL A 5 -6.11 -14.26 -49.99
CA VAL A 5 -5.62 -13.47 -48.87
C VAL A 5 -5.91 -14.28 -47.62
N SER A 6 -4.89 -14.77 -46.92
CA SER A 6 -4.99 -15.37 -45.59
C SER A 6 -5.52 -14.32 -44.59
N PRO A 7 -6.44 -14.67 -43.71
CA PRO A 7 -6.90 -13.73 -42.70
C PRO A 7 -5.72 -13.37 -41.79
N VAL A 8 -5.56 -12.08 -41.57
CA VAL A 8 -4.67 -11.52 -40.56
C VAL A 8 -5.16 -12.04 -39.21
N GLN A 9 -4.39 -12.89 -38.56
CA GLN A 9 -4.58 -13.24 -37.18
C GLN A 9 -4.30 -12.01 -36.31
N SER A 10 -5.33 -11.26 -36.00
CA SER A 10 -5.34 -10.26 -34.96
C SER A 10 -5.80 -10.94 -33.68
N ASN A 11 -4.92 -11.52 -32.94
CA ASN A 11 -5.13 -11.79 -31.52
C ASN A 11 -3.77 -12.05 -30.90
N ASN A 12 -3.13 -10.98 -30.44
CA ASN A 12 -2.06 -11.05 -29.46
C ASN A 12 -2.69 -11.26 -28.05
N GLU A 13 -3.60 -12.20 -27.91
CA GLU A 13 -3.96 -12.73 -26.59
C GLU A 13 -2.79 -13.61 -26.16
N MET A 14 -2.01 -13.11 -25.19
CA MET A 14 -0.95 -13.93 -24.60
C MET A 14 -1.60 -15.14 -23.95
N PRO A 15 -1.08 -16.36 -24.17
CA PRO A 15 -1.60 -17.52 -23.51
C PRO A 15 -1.51 -17.33 -22.01
N ILE A 16 -2.59 -17.64 -21.31
CA ILE A 16 -2.64 -17.67 -19.86
C ILE A 16 -1.61 -18.69 -19.39
N PRO A 17 -0.81 -18.40 -18.35
CA PRO A 17 0.21 -19.32 -17.88
C PRO A 17 -0.39 -20.69 -17.58
N ASP A 18 0.26 -21.76 -18.00
CA ASP A 18 -0.08 -23.16 -17.70
C ASP A 18 0.17 -23.50 -16.22
N GLY A 19 -0.25 -22.63 -15.30
CA GLY A 19 -0.10 -22.74 -13.87
C GLY A 19 0.95 -21.78 -13.27
N MET A 20 0.95 -21.67 -11.94
CA MET A 20 1.93 -20.90 -11.19
C MET A 20 3.24 -21.67 -11.13
N THR A 21 4.36 -21.02 -11.41
CA THR A 21 5.71 -21.57 -11.23
C THR A 21 6.58 -20.54 -10.54
N VAL A 22 7.54 -21.02 -9.73
CA VAL A 22 8.54 -20.14 -9.11
C VAL A 22 9.66 -19.75 -10.08
N PHE A 23 9.75 -20.44 -11.22
CA PHE A 23 10.76 -20.14 -12.22
C PHE A 23 10.30 -20.60 -13.62
N ASN A 24 10.14 -19.64 -14.52
CA ASN A 24 9.88 -19.92 -15.92
C ASN A 24 11.21 -20.07 -16.68
N THR A 25 11.37 -21.19 -17.38
CA THR A 25 12.58 -21.49 -18.17
C THR A 25 12.53 -20.93 -19.59
N GLU A 26 11.39 -20.35 -20.00
CA GLU A 26 11.27 -19.71 -21.32
C GLU A 26 11.98 -18.35 -21.32
N ASP A 27 12.55 -17.99 -22.48
CA ASP A 27 13.07 -16.62 -22.69
C ASP A 27 11.89 -15.68 -22.95
N VAL A 28 11.53 -14.91 -21.94
CA VAL A 28 10.41 -13.97 -21.98
C VAL A 28 10.94 -12.54 -22.06
N ASP A 29 10.57 -11.83 -23.14
CA ASP A 29 10.82 -10.41 -23.25
C ASP A 29 9.82 -9.63 -22.35
N THR A 30 10.26 -9.23 -21.16
CA THR A 30 9.43 -8.57 -20.17
C THR A 30 8.87 -7.23 -20.68
N ASN A 31 9.52 -6.56 -21.65
CA ASN A 31 8.99 -5.32 -22.25
C ASN A 31 7.69 -5.54 -23.04
N LYS A 32 7.39 -6.78 -23.42
CA LYS A 32 6.16 -7.15 -24.14
C LYS A 32 5.09 -7.74 -23.24
N GLN A 33 5.40 -7.94 -21.95
CA GLN A 33 4.41 -8.43 -20.99
C GLN A 33 3.52 -7.30 -20.48
N HIS A 34 2.28 -7.64 -20.06
CA HIS A 34 1.48 -6.77 -19.22
C HIS A 34 2.04 -6.76 -17.80
N MET A 35 1.67 -5.80 -16.98
CA MET A 35 2.07 -5.76 -15.57
C MET A 35 1.59 -7.00 -14.80
N PHE A 36 0.42 -7.50 -15.14
CA PHE A 36 -0.22 -8.66 -14.48
C PHE A 36 -0.78 -9.65 -15.51
N PHE A 37 -0.88 -10.90 -15.10
CA PHE A 37 -1.43 -12.01 -15.90
C PHE A 37 -0.70 -12.25 -17.23
N GLY A 38 0.57 -11.88 -17.32
CA GLY A 38 1.45 -12.30 -18.39
C GLY A 38 2.05 -13.68 -18.08
N LYS A 39 3.13 -14.04 -18.79
CA LYS A 39 3.88 -15.25 -18.49
C LYS A 39 4.52 -15.16 -17.11
N PRO A 40 4.64 -16.28 -16.38
CA PRO A 40 5.38 -16.31 -15.11
C PRO A 40 6.81 -15.77 -15.25
N LEU A 41 7.32 -15.21 -14.17
CA LEU A 41 8.68 -14.69 -14.12
C LEU A 41 9.71 -15.81 -14.18
N GLY A 42 10.79 -15.57 -14.93
CA GLY A 42 11.96 -16.42 -15.01
C GLY A 42 13.16 -15.78 -14.32
N VAL A 43 14.26 -15.58 -15.06
CA VAL A 43 15.43 -14.86 -14.54
C VAL A 43 15.05 -13.41 -14.25
N GLN A 44 15.22 -13.00 -12.99
CA GLN A 44 14.97 -11.62 -12.58
C GLN A 44 16.06 -10.70 -13.17
N ARG A 45 15.63 -9.83 -14.08
CA ARG A 45 16.52 -8.93 -14.81
C ARG A 45 16.23 -7.48 -14.44
N TYR A 46 17.09 -6.92 -13.60
CA TYR A 46 17.03 -5.51 -13.17
C TYR A 46 17.89 -4.58 -14.04
N ASP A 47 18.27 -5.04 -15.22
CA ASP A 47 18.98 -4.26 -16.26
C ASP A 47 18.05 -3.85 -17.41
N LYS A 48 16.81 -4.36 -17.46
CA LYS A 48 15.80 -4.04 -18.46
C LYS A 48 14.45 -3.86 -17.82
N TYR A 49 13.90 -2.68 -17.91
CA TYR A 49 12.61 -2.33 -17.32
C TYR A 49 11.62 -1.88 -18.39
N LYS A 50 10.40 -2.40 -18.35
CA LYS A 50 9.26 -1.83 -19.09
C LYS A 50 8.85 -0.49 -18.46
N TYR A 51 8.80 -0.45 -17.14
CA TYR A 51 8.39 0.71 -16.36
C TYR A 51 9.43 1.06 -15.26
N PRO A 52 10.46 1.84 -15.59
CA PRO A 52 11.53 2.20 -14.64
C PRO A 52 11.04 2.89 -13.36
N VAL A 53 9.80 3.41 -13.36
CA VAL A 53 9.20 4.03 -12.17
C VAL A 53 9.05 3.05 -11.01
N PHE A 54 8.80 1.78 -11.26
CA PHE A 54 8.66 0.77 -10.21
C PHE A 54 10.00 0.45 -9.55
N ASP A 55 11.08 0.31 -10.34
CA ASP A 55 12.43 0.18 -9.78
C ASP A 55 12.82 1.41 -8.95
N LYS A 56 12.52 2.61 -9.46
CA LYS A 56 12.77 3.84 -8.70
C LYS A 56 12.04 3.85 -7.35
N LEU A 57 10.80 3.39 -7.30
CA LEU A 57 10.03 3.27 -6.06
C LEU A 57 10.64 2.22 -5.13
N THR A 58 11.14 1.10 -5.67
CA THR A 58 11.90 0.10 -4.91
C THR A 58 13.11 0.72 -4.23
N GLN A 59 13.95 1.45 -5.00
CA GLN A 59 15.15 2.10 -4.46
C GLN A 59 14.82 3.16 -3.41
N GLN A 60 13.74 3.92 -3.60
CA GLN A 60 13.29 4.92 -2.63
C GLN A 60 12.84 4.27 -1.31
N GLN A 61 12.02 3.21 -1.39
CA GLN A 61 11.57 2.49 -0.20
C GLN A 61 12.74 1.85 0.56
N LEU A 62 13.70 1.22 -0.15
CA LEU A 62 14.91 0.68 0.47
C LEU A 62 15.75 1.77 1.15
N GLY A 63 15.82 2.97 0.57
CA GLY A 63 16.49 4.13 1.17
C GLY A 63 15.77 4.68 2.40
N TYR A 64 14.50 4.33 2.61
CA TYR A 64 13.69 4.78 3.75
C TYR A 64 13.66 3.77 4.90
N PHE A 65 14.46 2.72 4.87
CA PHE A 65 14.49 1.73 5.94
C PHE A 65 14.73 2.37 7.31
N TRP A 66 13.93 1.97 8.28
CA TRP A 66 13.98 2.44 9.67
C TRP A 66 13.45 1.36 10.62
N ARG A 67 13.68 1.56 11.91
CA ARG A 67 13.19 0.66 12.95
C ARG A 67 12.49 1.47 14.05
N PRO A 68 11.35 1.00 14.59
CA PRO A 68 10.62 1.74 15.62
C PRO A 68 11.45 1.97 16.88
N GLU A 69 12.41 1.08 17.19
CA GLU A 69 13.28 1.19 18.36
C GLU A 69 14.23 2.40 18.30
N GLU A 70 14.37 3.03 17.15
CA GLU A 70 15.17 4.25 16.97
C GLU A 70 14.46 5.50 17.55
N VAL A 71 13.16 5.38 17.86
CA VAL A 71 12.36 6.47 18.43
C VAL A 71 12.08 6.19 19.90
N SER A 72 12.51 7.11 20.79
CA SER A 72 12.20 7.00 22.22
C SER A 72 10.74 7.30 22.53
N LEU A 73 10.09 6.42 23.29
CA LEU A 73 8.71 6.57 23.77
C LEU A 73 8.62 6.82 25.28
N GLN A 74 9.74 7.13 25.92
CA GLN A 74 9.79 7.32 27.37
C GLN A 74 8.88 8.46 27.84
N LYS A 75 8.87 9.59 27.10
CA LYS A 75 7.97 10.71 27.37
C LYS A 75 6.51 10.34 27.14
N ASP A 76 6.22 9.58 26.07
CA ASP A 76 4.87 9.20 25.68
C ASP A 76 4.16 8.40 26.79
N ARG A 77 4.89 7.53 27.48
CA ARG A 77 4.35 6.80 28.63
C ARG A 77 3.86 7.73 29.75
N SER A 78 4.63 8.78 30.03
CA SER A 78 4.26 9.79 31.03
C SER A 78 3.10 10.65 30.54
N ASP A 79 3.16 11.08 29.27
CA ASP A 79 2.11 11.88 28.64
C ASP A 79 0.77 11.15 28.68
N TYR A 80 0.74 9.87 28.29
CA TYR A 80 -0.48 9.07 28.25
C TYR A 80 -1.23 9.02 29.59
N GLN A 81 -0.50 8.99 30.69
CA GLN A 81 -1.10 9.02 32.04
C GLN A 81 -1.82 10.33 32.34
N THR A 82 -1.37 11.43 31.75
CA THR A 82 -1.93 12.77 31.95
C THR A 82 -3.04 13.12 30.96
N LEU A 83 -3.24 12.31 29.92
CA LEU A 83 -4.31 12.51 28.95
C LEU A 83 -5.68 12.42 29.62
N THR A 84 -6.61 13.27 29.17
CA THR A 84 -8.02 13.13 29.52
C THR A 84 -8.60 11.83 28.97
N ASP A 85 -9.71 11.36 29.51
CA ASP A 85 -10.37 10.13 29.03
C ASP A 85 -10.74 10.23 27.53
N GLN A 86 -11.17 11.42 27.09
CA GLN A 86 -11.45 11.68 25.68
C GLN A 86 -10.20 11.59 24.81
N GLN A 87 -9.07 12.15 25.25
CA GLN A 87 -7.81 12.03 24.53
C GLN A 87 -7.32 10.59 24.47
N LYS A 88 -7.43 9.85 25.57
CA LYS A 88 -7.13 8.41 25.60
C LYS A 88 -8.01 7.62 24.62
N HIS A 89 -9.31 7.94 24.58
CA HIS A 89 -10.23 7.32 23.63
C HIS A 89 -9.78 7.57 22.18
N ILE A 90 -9.50 8.82 21.80
CA ILE A 90 -9.06 9.16 20.45
C ILE A 90 -7.75 8.44 20.12
N PHE A 91 -6.74 8.53 20.98
CA PHE A 91 -5.42 7.93 20.75
C PHE A 91 -5.51 6.41 20.59
N THR A 92 -6.18 5.74 21.55
CA THR A 92 -6.29 4.27 21.57
C THR A 92 -7.12 3.72 20.44
N SER A 93 -8.29 4.33 20.15
CA SER A 93 -9.16 3.91 19.05
C SER A 93 -8.47 4.07 17.70
N ASN A 94 -7.74 5.17 17.52
CA ASN A 94 -6.98 5.43 16.31
C ASN A 94 -5.85 4.42 16.10
N LEU A 95 -5.10 4.06 17.16
CA LEU A 95 -4.09 3.00 17.09
C LEU A 95 -4.71 1.64 16.74
N LYS A 96 -5.82 1.27 17.37
CA LYS A 96 -6.52 0.01 17.07
C LYS A 96 -6.95 -0.06 15.60
N TYR A 97 -7.44 1.06 15.06
CA TYR A 97 -7.80 1.18 13.66
C TYR A 97 -6.60 0.96 12.73
N GLN A 98 -5.49 1.63 13.00
CA GLN A 98 -4.24 1.48 12.21
C GLN A 98 -3.71 0.04 12.27
N ILE A 99 -3.68 -0.57 13.46
CA ILE A 99 -3.26 -1.98 13.64
C ILE A 99 -4.10 -2.93 12.78
N LEU A 100 -5.43 -2.74 12.77
CA LEU A 100 -6.32 -3.59 12.00
C LEU A 100 -6.07 -3.45 10.50
N LEU A 101 -5.93 -2.22 10.00
CA LEU A 101 -5.68 -1.96 8.57
C LEU A 101 -4.35 -2.56 8.11
N ASP A 102 -3.25 -2.34 8.86
CA ASP A 102 -1.94 -2.88 8.52
C ASP A 102 -1.86 -4.40 8.72
N SER A 103 -2.71 -4.98 9.56
CA SER A 103 -2.84 -6.44 9.64
C SER A 103 -3.45 -7.04 8.37
N VAL A 104 -4.30 -6.30 7.67
CA VAL A 104 -4.83 -6.68 6.35
C VAL A 104 -3.81 -6.37 5.26
N GLN A 105 -3.28 -5.15 5.27
CA GLN A 105 -2.38 -4.65 4.24
C GLN A 105 -1.03 -5.39 4.22
N GLY A 106 -0.49 -5.77 5.37
CA GLY A 106 0.75 -6.56 5.48
C GLY A 106 0.66 -8.00 4.96
N ARG A 107 -0.52 -8.45 4.50
CA ARG A 107 -0.72 -9.76 3.85
C ARG A 107 -1.32 -9.65 2.46
N GLY A 108 -2.06 -8.58 2.21
CA GLY A 108 -2.86 -8.40 1.00
C GLY A 108 -2.04 -8.45 -0.28
N PRO A 109 -0.99 -7.65 -0.44
CA PRO A 109 -0.18 -7.61 -1.66
C PRO A 109 0.47 -8.97 -1.99
N GLY A 110 1.04 -9.64 -0.98
CA GLY A 110 1.67 -10.97 -1.15
C GLY A 110 0.70 -12.06 -1.57
N MET A 111 -0.51 -12.04 -1.03
CA MET A 111 -1.53 -13.06 -1.34
C MET A 111 -2.31 -12.76 -2.64
N ALA A 112 -2.54 -11.49 -2.94
CA ALA A 112 -3.50 -11.10 -3.98
C ALA A 112 -2.86 -10.50 -5.23
N PHE A 113 -1.67 -9.92 -5.15
CA PHE A 113 -1.06 -9.22 -6.28
C PHE A 113 0.22 -9.90 -6.78
N ILE A 114 1.20 -10.15 -5.89
CA ILE A 114 2.52 -10.68 -6.25
C ILE A 114 2.43 -11.95 -7.10
N PRO A 115 1.52 -12.92 -6.82
CA PRO A 115 1.41 -14.14 -7.62
C PRO A 115 1.09 -13.93 -9.10
N TYR A 116 0.53 -12.77 -9.46
CA TYR A 116 0.08 -12.48 -10.84
C TYR A 116 0.94 -11.43 -11.54
N VAL A 117 1.98 -10.93 -10.90
CA VAL A 117 2.90 -9.95 -11.47
C VAL A 117 3.75 -10.60 -12.56
N SER A 118 3.95 -9.89 -13.68
CA SER A 118 4.70 -10.37 -14.83
C SER A 118 5.92 -9.51 -15.18
N LEU A 119 6.22 -8.50 -14.34
CA LEU A 119 7.36 -7.60 -14.51
C LEU A 119 8.27 -7.65 -13.26
N PRO A 120 9.59 -7.92 -13.40
CA PRO A 120 10.50 -8.00 -12.25
C PRO A 120 10.57 -6.72 -11.41
N GLU A 121 10.53 -5.55 -12.06
CA GLU A 121 10.56 -4.26 -11.39
C GLU A 121 9.29 -4.00 -10.56
N LEU A 122 8.14 -4.49 -10.99
CA LEU A 122 6.90 -4.39 -10.23
C LEU A 122 6.87 -5.39 -9.07
N GLU A 123 7.34 -6.63 -9.30
CA GLU A 123 7.50 -7.62 -8.24
C GLU A 123 8.37 -7.08 -7.11
N SER A 124 9.55 -6.53 -7.43
CA SER A 124 10.46 -5.99 -6.41
C SER A 124 9.84 -4.82 -5.63
N ALA A 125 9.09 -3.94 -6.31
CA ALA A 125 8.40 -2.83 -5.65
C ALA A 125 7.33 -3.33 -4.66
N MET A 126 6.59 -4.38 -5.01
CA MET A 126 5.59 -4.97 -4.14
C MET A 126 6.19 -5.75 -2.97
N LEU A 127 7.32 -6.45 -3.17
CA LEU A 127 8.03 -7.15 -2.10
C LEU A 127 8.56 -6.19 -1.03
N VAL A 128 9.11 -5.05 -1.45
CA VAL A 128 9.58 -4.02 -0.50
C VAL A 128 8.40 -3.33 0.17
N TRP A 129 7.30 -3.11 -0.54
CA TRP A 129 6.06 -2.62 0.06
C TRP A 129 5.60 -3.52 1.22
N GLU A 130 5.43 -4.81 0.97
CA GLU A 130 5.02 -5.79 2.01
C GLU A 130 6.01 -5.84 3.19
N PHE A 131 7.30 -5.71 2.91
CA PHE A 131 8.33 -5.59 3.95
C PHE A 131 8.13 -4.33 4.82
N MET A 132 7.79 -3.17 4.24
CA MET A 132 7.51 -1.94 4.99
C MET A 132 6.24 -2.07 5.84
N GLU A 133 5.19 -2.69 5.34
CA GLU A 133 3.97 -2.97 6.10
C GLU A 133 4.24 -3.81 7.37
N MET A 134 5.19 -4.74 7.29
CA MET A 134 5.63 -5.49 8.46
C MET A 134 6.30 -4.56 9.49
N ILE A 135 7.10 -3.57 9.06
CA ILE A 135 7.69 -2.57 9.95
C ILE A 135 6.59 -1.72 10.60
N HIS A 136 5.57 -1.29 9.85
CA HIS A 136 4.43 -0.55 10.37
C HIS A 136 3.70 -1.32 11.46
N SER A 137 3.32 -2.56 11.21
CA SER A 137 2.67 -3.44 12.20
C SER A 137 3.51 -3.62 13.47
N ARG A 138 4.83 -3.78 13.35
CA ARG A 138 5.75 -3.85 14.49
C ARG A 138 5.83 -2.54 15.25
N SER A 139 5.70 -1.42 14.55
CA SER A 139 5.78 -0.08 15.14
C SER A 139 4.60 0.21 16.06
N TYR A 140 3.39 -0.19 15.69
CA TYR A 140 2.24 -0.09 16.59
C TYR A 140 2.41 -0.96 17.83
N THR A 141 2.93 -2.18 17.67
CA THR A 141 3.25 -3.05 18.81
C THR A 141 4.28 -2.41 19.72
N TYR A 142 5.30 -1.74 19.15
CA TYR A 142 6.32 -1.02 19.91
C TYR A 142 5.70 0.16 20.70
N ILE A 143 4.82 0.95 20.08
CA ILE A 143 4.09 2.03 20.74
C ILE A 143 3.30 1.45 21.94
N ILE A 144 2.49 0.43 21.72
CA ILE A 144 1.62 -0.13 22.73
C ILE A 144 2.43 -0.67 23.91
N LYS A 145 3.50 -1.44 23.67
CA LYS A 145 4.36 -1.99 24.72
C LYS A 145 5.05 -0.93 25.58
N ASN A 146 5.32 0.24 25.02
CA ASN A 146 6.01 1.31 25.74
C ASN A 146 5.06 2.29 26.42
N VAL A 147 3.86 2.46 25.92
CA VAL A 147 2.88 3.46 26.41
C VAL A 147 1.93 2.85 27.43
N TYR A 148 1.41 1.66 27.19
CA TYR A 148 0.42 1.01 28.04
C TYR A 148 1.06 0.14 29.13
N SER A 149 0.37 0.01 30.27
CA SER A 149 0.83 -0.86 31.37
C SER A 149 0.65 -2.33 31.01
N ASP A 150 -0.45 -2.66 30.31
CA ASP A 150 -0.73 -3.98 29.77
C ASP A 150 -1.11 -3.86 28.28
N PRO A 151 -0.30 -4.38 27.36
CA PRO A 151 -0.61 -4.41 25.94
C PRO A 151 -1.92 -5.14 25.59
N SER A 152 -2.35 -6.12 26.39
CA SER A 152 -3.59 -6.88 26.19
C SER A 152 -4.82 -5.98 26.27
N ASP A 153 -4.77 -4.90 27.05
CA ASP A 153 -5.85 -3.91 27.12
C ASP A 153 -6.20 -3.26 25.77
N VAL A 154 -5.26 -3.28 24.83
CA VAL A 154 -5.46 -2.78 23.47
C VAL A 154 -5.71 -3.92 22.50
N PHE A 155 -4.78 -4.89 22.42
CA PHE A 155 -4.82 -5.94 21.41
C PHE A 155 -6.03 -6.85 21.50
N ASP A 156 -6.37 -7.32 22.70
CA ASP A 156 -7.46 -8.27 22.91
C ASP A 156 -8.85 -7.65 22.67
N LYS A 157 -8.92 -6.32 22.62
CA LYS A 157 -10.17 -5.56 22.43
C LYS A 157 -10.30 -4.92 21.03
N ILE A 158 -9.43 -5.24 20.09
CA ILE A 158 -9.54 -4.71 18.71
C ILE A 158 -10.77 -5.29 18.02
N LEU A 159 -10.98 -6.59 18.17
CA LEU A 159 -12.07 -7.31 17.52
C LEU A 159 -13.41 -7.24 18.28
N ASP A 160 -13.44 -6.57 19.43
CA ASP A 160 -14.66 -6.31 20.19
C ASP A 160 -15.39 -5.03 19.73
N ASP A 161 -14.76 -4.22 18.90
CA ASP A 161 -15.29 -2.92 18.46
C ASP A 161 -15.75 -2.97 16.99
N ASP A 162 -17.06 -3.11 16.79
CA ASP A 162 -17.68 -3.17 15.46
C ASP A 162 -17.34 -1.95 14.60
N LYS A 163 -17.11 -0.77 15.22
CA LYS A 163 -16.73 0.44 14.49
C LYS A 163 -15.33 0.32 13.90
N ILE A 164 -14.43 -0.37 14.58
CA ILE A 164 -13.07 -0.63 14.10
C ILE A 164 -13.12 -1.69 13.01
N ILE A 165 -13.82 -2.82 13.24
CA ILE A 165 -13.93 -3.92 12.26
C ILE A 165 -14.50 -3.42 10.93
N ALA A 166 -15.56 -2.61 10.97
CA ALA A 166 -16.20 -2.05 9.79
C ALA A 166 -15.22 -1.26 8.88
N ARG A 167 -14.14 -0.68 9.46
CA ARG A 167 -13.13 0.07 8.70
C ARG A 167 -12.30 -0.80 7.75
N ALA A 168 -12.08 -2.08 8.09
CA ALA A 168 -11.29 -3.00 7.26
C ALA A 168 -12.15 -3.82 6.29
N GLU A 169 -13.49 -3.73 6.37
CA GLU A 169 -14.38 -4.63 5.64
C GLU A 169 -14.23 -4.49 4.12
N SER A 170 -14.25 -3.28 3.60
CA SER A 170 -14.21 -3.03 2.15
C SER A 170 -12.92 -3.55 1.50
N VAL A 171 -11.76 -3.26 2.10
CA VAL A 171 -10.46 -3.70 1.58
C VAL A 171 -10.28 -5.21 1.75
N THR A 172 -10.69 -5.79 2.89
CA THR A 172 -10.65 -7.23 3.13
C THR A 172 -11.51 -7.97 2.10
N LYS A 173 -12.73 -7.48 1.85
CA LYS A 173 -13.63 -8.05 0.86
C LYS A 173 -13.05 -7.98 -0.56
N ALA A 174 -12.44 -6.88 -0.93
CA ALA A 174 -11.81 -6.72 -2.24
C ALA A 174 -10.66 -7.72 -2.44
N TYR A 175 -9.77 -7.88 -1.45
CA TYR A 175 -8.72 -8.88 -1.47
C TYR A 175 -9.27 -10.30 -1.53
N ASN A 176 -10.21 -10.65 -0.66
CA ASN A 176 -10.79 -12.00 -0.61
C ASN A 176 -11.52 -12.36 -1.91
N ASN A 177 -12.24 -11.43 -2.52
CA ASN A 177 -12.90 -11.66 -3.81
C ASN A 177 -11.88 -11.98 -4.91
N LEU A 178 -10.78 -11.23 -4.98
CA LEU A 178 -9.72 -11.48 -5.95
C LEU A 178 -9.03 -12.83 -5.69
N ILE A 179 -8.63 -13.10 -4.45
CA ILE A 179 -7.94 -14.35 -4.07
C ILE A 179 -8.81 -15.57 -4.40
N ASN A 180 -10.09 -15.56 -3.98
CA ASN A 180 -11.02 -16.67 -4.22
C ASN A 180 -11.28 -16.88 -5.71
N ALA A 181 -11.47 -15.80 -6.48
CA ALA A 181 -11.67 -15.89 -7.92
C ALA A 181 -10.44 -16.44 -8.63
N ALA A 182 -9.25 -16.00 -8.23
CA ALA A 182 -7.99 -16.46 -8.81
C ALA A 182 -7.69 -17.93 -8.49
N GLN A 183 -7.99 -18.39 -7.27
CA GLN A 183 -7.86 -19.80 -6.89
C GLN A 183 -8.83 -20.69 -7.69
N ASN A 184 -10.08 -20.26 -7.82
CA ASN A 184 -11.09 -20.98 -8.61
C ASN A 184 -10.69 -21.04 -10.09
N TRP A 185 -10.17 -19.96 -10.64
CA TRP A 185 -9.71 -19.89 -12.02
C TRP A 185 -8.51 -20.82 -12.25
N GLY A 186 -7.50 -20.81 -11.37
CA GLY A 186 -6.36 -21.73 -11.42
C GLY A 186 -6.78 -23.19 -11.34
N THR A 187 -7.66 -23.54 -10.40
CA THR A 187 -8.18 -24.90 -10.22
C THR A 187 -8.94 -25.37 -11.45
N SER A 188 -9.79 -24.51 -12.03
CA SER A 188 -10.56 -24.85 -13.24
C SER A 188 -9.66 -25.15 -14.44
N ASN A 189 -8.52 -24.48 -14.54
CA ASN A 189 -7.55 -24.70 -15.61
C ASN A 189 -6.78 -26.01 -15.42
N LEU A 190 -6.38 -26.37 -14.20
CA LEU A 190 -5.71 -27.65 -13.90
C LEU A 190 -6.59 -28.87 -14.23
N TYR A 191 -7.90 -28.81 -14.00
CA TYR A 191 -8.82 -29.88 -14.34
C TYR A 191 -9.09 -30.02 -15.85
N LYS A 192 -8.82 -28.99 -16.66
CA LYS A 192 -9.02 -28.99 -18.11
C LYS A 192 -7.81 -29.57 -18.88
N GLU A 193 -6.65 -29.72 -18.28
CA GLU A 193 -5.45 -30.31 -18.91
C GLU A 193 -5.63 -31.77 -19.37
N GLY A 194 -6.58 -32.51 -18.77
CA GLY A 194 -6.95 -33.88 -19.23
C GLY A 194 -7.79 -33.92 -20.51
N HIS A 195 -8.33 -32.81 -20.96
CA HIS A 195 -9.07 -32.64 -22.19
C HIS A 195 -8.46 -31.51 -23.01
N LYS A 196 -8.00 -31.82 -24.23
CA LYS A 196 -7.26 -30.97 -25.18
C LYS A 196 -7.98 -29.66 -25.64
N GLU A 197 -8.99 -29.17 -24.93
CA GLU A 197 -9.69 -27.94 -25.22
C GLU A 197 -9.66 -27.02 -23.99
N THR A 198 -8.64 -26.18 -23.94
CA THR A 198 -8.54 -25.05 -22.98
C THR A 198 -9.53 -23.95 -23.36
N TYR A 199 -10.77 -24.08 -22.93
CA TYR A 199 -11.73 -22.98 -22.93
C TYR A 199 -11.62 -22.21 -21.60
N THR A 200 -10.55 -21.44 -21.43
CA THR A 200 -10.64 -20.28 -20.54
C THR A 200 -11.48 -19.26 -21.28
N SER A 201 -12.71 -19.00 -20.81
CA SER A 201 -13.48 -17.96 -21.46
C SER A 201 -12.76 -16.64 -21.25
N SER A 202 -12.61 -15.84 -22.30
CA SER A 202 -12.12 -14.46 -22.24
C SER A 202 -12.89 -13.63 -21.20
N TYR A 203 -14.14 -14.01 -20.93
CA TYR A 203 -15.01 -13.46 -19.91
C TYR A 203 -14.48 -13.71 -18.49
N GLU A 204 -14.07 -14.93 -18.14
CA GLU A 204 -13.55 -15.25 -16.79
C GLU A 204 -12.26 -14.50 -16.49
N LEU A 205 -11.36 -14.37 -17.46
CA LEU A 205 -10.14 -13.57 -17.30
C LEU A 205 -10.46 -12.08 -17.17
N LYS A 206 -11.41 -11.55 -17.93
CA LYS A 206 -11.84 -10.15 -17.81
C LYS A 206 -12.41 -9.86 -16.42
N GLU A 207 -13.21 -10.79 -15.87
CA GLU A 207 -13.74 -10.63 -14.51
C GLU A 207 -12.63 -10.71 -13.44
N LEU A 208 -11.65 -11.58 -13.59
CA LEU A 208 -10.51 -11.64 -12.69
C LEU A 208 -9.69 -10.34 -12.73
N LYS A 209 -9.45 -9.80 -13.93
CA LYS A 209 -8.81 -8.49 -14.12
C LYS A 209 -9.64 -7.36 -13.49
N ARG A 210 -10.97 -7.42 -13.57
CA ARG A 210 -11.87 -6.46 -12.93
C ARG A 210 -11.74 -6.50 -11.40
N LEU A 211 -11.66 -7.68 -10.81
CA LEU A 211 -11.46 -7.84 -9.37
C LEU A 211 -10.09 -7.31 -8.95
N LEU A 212 -9.05 -7.54 -9.74
CA LEU A 212 -7.73 -6.94 -9.52
C LEU A 212 -7.80 -5.40 -9.57
N TYR A 213 -8.46 -4.83 -10.57
CA TYR A 213 -8.65 -3.39 -10.68
C TYR A 213 -9.33 -2.81 -9.44
N ARG A 214 -10.45 -3.42 -9.02
CA ARG A 214 -11.19 -3.01 -7.81
C ARG A 214 -10.34 -3.13 -6.54
N ALA A 215 -9.53 -4.18 -6.41
CA ALA A 215 -8.64 -4.36 -5.27
C ALA A 215 -7.57 -3.27 -5.23
N ILE A 216 -6.89 -2.97 -6.34
CA ILE A 216 -5.89 -1.89 -6.42
C ILE A 216 -6.52 -0.51 -6.12
N VAL A 217 -7.75 -0.24 -6.59
CA VAL A 217 -8.47 1.00 -6.25
C VAL A 217 -8.79 1.06 -4.76
N ASN A 218 -9.27 -0.03 -4.14
CA ASN A 218 -9.53 -0.08 -2.69
C ASN A 218 -8.26 0.19 -1.88
N VAL A 219 -7.13 -0.38 -2.29
CA VAL A 219 -5.84 -0.14 -1.63
C VAL A 219 -5.38 1.30 -1.83
N ASN A 220 -5.55 1.87 -3.02
CA ASN A 220 -5.25 3.29 -3.26
C ASN A 220 -6.09 4.22 -2.36
N ILE A 221 -7.36 3.88 -2.12
CA ILE A 221 -8.25 4.58 -1.18
C ILE A 221 -7.77 4.40 0.26
N LEU A 222 -7.39 3.18 0.66
CA LEU A 222 -6.84 2.89 1.98
C LEU A 222 -5.62 3.75 2.27
N GLU A 223 -4.60 3.64 1.43
CA GLU A 223 -3.31 4.33 1.54
C GLU A 223 -3.45 5.85 1.40
N GLY A 224 -4.39 6.29 0.56
CA GLY A 224 -4.54 7.69 0.17
C GLY A 224 -5.54 8.48 1.01
N ILE A 225 -6.50 7.84 1.68
CA ILE A 225 -7.56 8.51 2.44
C ILE A 225 -7.59 8.01 3.88
N ARG A 226 -7.85 6.72 4.12
CA ARG A 226 -8.08 6.19 5.46
C ARG A 226 -6.88 6.42 6.38
N PHE A 227 -5.68 6.13 5.92
CA PHE A 227 -4.47 6.40 6.69
C PHE A 227 -4.23 7.89 6.91
N TYR A 228 -4.46 8.73 5.92
CA TYR A 228 -4.25 10.17 6.06
C TYR A 228 -5.19 10.80 7.09
N VAL A 229 -6.45 10.34 7.18
CA VAL A 229 -7.39 10.75 8.24
C VAL A 229 -6.88 10.30 9.60
N SER A 230 -6.41 9.07 9.69
CA SER A 230 -5.84 8.49 10.90
C SER A 230 -4.55 9.20 11.32
N PHE A 231 -3.66 9.51 10.39
CA PHE A 231 -2.43 10.26 10.67
C PHE A 231 -2.71 11.66 11.25
N ALA A 232 -3.72 12.37 10.72
CA ALA A 232 -4.11 13.66 11.25
C ALA A 232 -4.47 13.59 12.74
N CYS A 233 -5.15 12.53 13.19
CA CYS A 233 -5.44 12.33 14.61
C CYS A 233 -4.17 12.15 15.45
N SER A 234 -3.21 11.37 14.97
CA SER A 234 -1.93 11.16 15.67
C SER A 234 -1.08 12.44 15.69
N PHE A 235 -1.02 13.16 14.59
CA PHE A 235 -0.25 14.42 14.52
C PHE A 235 -0.83 15.53 15.37
N ALA A 236 -2.16 15.54 15.61
CA ALA A 236 -2.79 16.50 16.52
C ALA A 236 -2.24 16.40 17.95
N PHE A 237 -1.86 15.21 18.42
CA PHE A 237 -1.17 15.06 19.69
C PHE A 237 0.24 15.68 19.63
N GLY A 238 0.99 15.45 18.56
CA GLY A 238 2.30 16.04 18.36
C GLY A 238 2.27 17.58 18.35
N GLU A 239 1.26 18.20 17.72
CA GLU A 239 1.02 19.65 17.77
C GLU A 239 0.82 20.18 19.20
N LEU A 240 0.22 19.38 20.07
CA LEU A 240 0.05 19.70 21.49
C LEU A 240 1.26 19.37 22.35
N LYS A 241 2.38 18.92 21.75
CA LYS A 241 3.57 18.45 22.46
C LYS A 241 3.29 17.26 23.38
N LEU A 242 2.31 16.46 23.03
CA LEU A 242 1.92 15.21 23.69
C LEU A 242 2.21 14.05 22.74
N MET A 243 2.56 12.88 23.29
CA MET A 243 2.76 11.67 22.49
C MET A 243 3.71 11.89 21.28
N GLU A 244 4.73 12.72 21.45
CA GLU A 244 5.61 13.17 20.36
C GLU A 244 6.39 12.02 19.71
N GLY A 245 6.79 11.01 20.49
CA GLY A 245 7.46 9.82 19.98
C GLY A 245 6.52 8.98 19.10
N SER A 246 5.27 8.77 19.53
CA SER A 246 4.24 8.10 18.73
C SER A 246 3.95 8.89 17.46
N ALA A 247 3.77 10.22 17.54
CA ALA A 247 3.58 11.08 16.37
C ALA A 247 4.76 10.98 15.39
N LYS A 248 5.99 10.89 15.90
CA LYS A 248 7.20 10.71 15.07
C LYS A 248 7.18 9.37 14.35
N ILE A 249 6.86 8.26 15.03
CA ILE A 249 6.71 6.94 14.42
C ILE A 249 5.65 6.99 13.31
N ILE A 250 4.47 7.55 13.59
CA ILE A 250 3.41 7.69 12.60
C ILE A 250 3.84 8.56 11.42
N SER A 251 4.69 9.56 11.62
CA SER A 251 5.23 10.35 10.51
C SER A 251 6.18 9.57 9.61
N LEU A 252 6.95 8.63 10.15
CA LEU A 252 7.77 7.72 9.36
C LEU A 252 6.91 6.74 8.56
N ILE A 253 5.87 6.19 9.19
CA ILE A 253 4.87 5.36 8.50
C ILE A 253 4.22 6.16 7.36
N SER A 254 3.74 7.38 7.61
CA SER A 254 3.09 8.20 6.57
C SER A 254 3.99 8.54 5.38
N ARG A 255 5.29 8.63 5.59
CA ARG A 255 6.28 8.78 4.53
C ARG A 255 6.31 7.54 3.63
N ASP A 256 6.31 6.36 4.24
CA ASP A 256 6.33 5.09 3.51
C ASP A 256 5.00 4.89 2.77
N GLU A 257 3.86 5.20 3.40
CA GLU A 257 2.52 5.16 2.77
C GLU A 257 2.41 6.06 1.55
N SER A 258 3.17 7.15 1.50
CA SER A 258 3.23 7.99 0.31
C SER A 258 3.86 7.28 -0.90
N GLN A 259 4.76 6.31 -0.67
CA GLN A 259 5.36 5.48 -1.71
C GLN A 259 4.38 4.38 -2.17
N HIS A 260 3.68 3.75 -1.22
CA HIS A 260 2.67 2.73 -1.48
C HIS A 260 1.52 3.31 -2.31
N LEU A 261 1.02 4.48 -1.92
CA LEU A 261 0.04 5.24 -2.68
C LEU A 261 0.53 5.56 -4.09
N THR A 262 1.80 5.96 -4.23
CA THR A 262 2.40 6.25 -5.54
C THR A 262 2.50 4.99 -6.37
N LEU A 263 2.83 3.85 -5.80
CA LEU A 263 2.90 2.55 -6.48
C LEU A 263 1.54 2.18 -7.08
N THR A 264 0.48 2.15 -6.27
CA THR A 264 -0.88 1.83 -6.74
C THR A 264 -1.38 2.84 -7.77
N GLN A 265 -1.06 4.11 -7.60
CA GLN A 265 -1.41 5.16 -8.56
C GLN A 265 -0.68 4.99 -9.90
N GLN A 266 0.59 4.57 -9.90
CA GLN A 266 1.33 4.27 -11.13
C GLN A 266 0.75 3.04 -11.84
N ILE A 267 0.33 2.01 -11.12
CA ILE A 267 -0.35 0.85 -11.70
C ILE A 267 -1.63 1.29 -12.42
N LEU A 268 -2.52 2.02 -11.74
CA LEU A 268 -3.77 2.51 -12.31
C LEU A 268 -3.52 3.39 -13.55
N LYS A 269 -2.51 4.26 -13.47
CA LYS A 269 -2.11 5.12 -14.59
C LYS A 269 -1.63 4.32 -15.79
N ARG A 270 -0.77 3.30 -15.62
CA ARG A 270 -0.27 2.46 -16.72
C ARG A 270 -1.40 1.69 -17.39
N TRP A 271 -2.39 1.24 -16.64
CA TRP A 271 -3.58 0.63 -17.25
C TRP A 271 -4.37 1.64 -18.10
N GLN A 272 -4.59 2.84 -17.61
CA GLN A 272 -5.23 3.91 -18.40
C GLN A 272 -4.43 4.30 -19.66
N GLU A 273 -3.10 4.22 -19.60
CA GLU A 273 -2.19 4.49 -20.72
C GLU A 273 -2.06 3.32 -21.71
N GLY A 274 -2.70 2.18 -21.46
CA GLY A 274 -2.79 1.07 -22.42
C GLY A 274 -1.80 -0.07 -22.19
N ASP A 275 -1.29 -0.27 -20.97
CA ASP A 275 -0.47 -1.46 -20.65
C ASP A 275 -1.19 -2.75 -21.04
N ASP A 276 -2.47 -2.84 -20.74
CA ASP A 276 -3.37 -3.93 -21.12
C ASP A 276 -4.68 -3.35 -21.66
N PRO A 277 -5.03 -3.59 -22.93
CA PRO A 277 -6.26 -3.06 -23.53
C PRO A 277 -7.52 -3.46 -22.75
N THR A 278 -7.59 -4.68 -22.19
CA THR A 278 -8.71 -5.13 -21.37
C THR A 278 -8.85 -4.29 -20.10
N MET A 279 -7.73 -3.86 -19.50
CA MET A 279 -7.75 -3.01 -18.32
C MET A 279 -8.20 -1.58 -18.62
N VAL A 280 -7.95 -1.08 -19.84
CA VAL A 280 -8.50 0.21 -20.31
C VAL A 280 -10.03 0.14 -20.35
N ASP A 281 -10.58 -0.93 -20.92
CA ASP A 281 -12.03 -1.13 -20.99
C ASP A 281 -12.62 -1.24 -19.58
N ILE A 282 -12.00 -2.02 -18.70
CA ILE A 282 -12.43 -2.18 -17.31
C ILE A 282 -12.39 -0.83 -16.57
N ALA A 283 -11.33 -0.04 -16.71
CA ALA A 283 -11.23 1.26 -16.07
C ALA A 283 -12.37 2.21 -16.50
N ASN A 284 -12.79 2.14 -17.78
CA ASN A 284 -13.92 2.91 -18.27
C ASN A 284 -15.26 2.39 -17.75
N GLU A 285 -15.45 1.07 -17.74
CA GLU A 285 -16.66 0.41 -17.22
C GLU A 285 -16.85 0.61 -15.71
N GLU A 286 -15.76 0.64 -14.95
CA GLU A 286 -15.75 0.78 -13.49
C GLU A 286 -15.82 2.24 -12.99
N ARG A 287 -15.87 3.22 -13.89
CA ARG A 287 -15.74 4.64 -13.52
C ARG A 287 -16.71 5.08 -12.43
N GLU A 288 -18.00 4.75 -12.56
CA GLU A 288 -19.01 5.10 -11.54
C GLU A 288 -18.81 4.30 -10.25
N ASN A 289 -18.46 3.02 -10.35
CA ASN A 289 -18.16 2.20 -9.19
C ASN A 289 -16.98 2.76 -8.38
N VAL A 290 -15.94 3.27 -9.05
CA VAL A 290 -14.81 3.95 -8.37
C VAL A 290 -15.29 5.18 -7.61
N LEU A 291 -16.15 6.00 -8.21
CA LEU A 291 -16.72 7.17 -7.53
C LEU A 291 -17.54 6.76 -6.30
N ASP A 292 -18.32 5.67 -6.39
CA ASP A 292 -19.07 5.14 -5.25
C ASP A 292 -18.14 4.59 -4.15
N MET A 293 -17.03 3.94 -4.51
CA MET A 293 -16.02 3.52 -3.54
C MET A 293 -15.43 4.71 -2.77
N PHE A 294 -15.18 5.83 -3.45
CA PHE A 294 -14.72 7.07 -2.81
C PHE A 294 -15.79 7.68 -1.90
N ARG A 295 -17.05 7.76 -2.35
CA ARG A 295 -18.19 8.26 -1.54
C ARG A 295 -18.33 7.44 -0.27
N ASN A 296 -18.40 6.12 -0.40
CA ASN A 296 -18.53 5.21 0.74
C ASN A 296 -17.37 5.36 1.73
N CYS A 297 -16.13 5.44 1.23
CA CYS A 297 -14.97 5.67 2.09
C CYS A 297 -15.08 6.99 2.86
N VAL A 298 -15.45 8.08 2.18
CA VAL A 298 -15.58 9.40 2.83
C VAL A 298 -16.67 9.40 3.88
N ASP A 299 -17.81 8.77 3.62
CA ASP A 299 -18.92 8.68 4.57
C ASP A 299 -18.52 7.83 5.79
N GLU A 300 -17.85 6.70 5.57
CA GLU A 300 -17.32 5.87 6.64
C GLU A 300 -16.27 6.61 7.49
N GLU A 301 -15.38 7.40 6.88
CA GLU A 301 -14.38 8.17 7.62
C GLU A 301 -14.99 9.36 8.38
N LYS A 302 -16.11 9.92 7.90
CA LYS A 302 -16.89 10.90 8.68
C LYS A 302 -17.56 10.26 9.89
N ASP A 303 -18.17 9.08 9.74
CA ASP A 303 -18.73 8.32 10.85
C ASP A 303 -17.65 7.95 11.88
N TRP A 304 -16.45 7.62 11.41
CA TRP A 304 -15.31 7.39 12.27
C TRP A 304 -14.89 8.64 13.04
N ALA A 305 -14.85 9.80 12.38
CA ALA A 305 -14.56 11.07 13.03
C ALA A 305 -15.60 11.39 14.12
N ASP A 306 -16.89 11.17 13.85
CA ASP A 306 -17.96 11.38 14.83
C ASP A 306 -17.83 10.42 16.03
N TYR A 307 -17.45 9.16 15.79
CA TYR A 307 -17.17 8.20 16.86
C TYR A 307 -15.95 8.64 17.71
N LEU A 308 -14.85 9.04 17.10
CA LEU A 308 -13.65 9.50 17.81
C LEU A 308 -13.91 10.71 18.69
N PHE A 309 -14.71 11.64 18.21
CA PHE A 309 -14.99 12.92 18.90
C PHE A 309 -16.32 12.94 19.65
N SER A 310 -16.95 11.78 19.89
CA SER A 310 -18.23 11.67 20.61
C SER A 310 -18.20 12.24 22.03
N GLY A 311 -17.06 12.14 22.72
CA GLY A 311 -16.85 12.67 24.06
C GLY A 311 -16.29 14.11 24.09
N GLY A 312 -16.10 14.75 22.93
CA GLY A 312 -15.60 16.13 22.84
C GLY A 312 -14.41 16.29 21.90
N SER A 313 -13.98 17.51 21.71
CA SER A 313 -12.95 17.93 20.78
C SER A 313 -11.55 17.95 21.44
N MET A 314 -10.52 17.89 20.63
CA MET A 314 -9.15 18.28 20.99
C MET A 314 -8.87 19.72 20.54
N ILE A 315 -7.88 20.37 21.13
CA ILE A 315 -7.40 21.66 20.61
C ILE A 315 -6.84 21.45 19.20
N GLY A 316 -7.35 22.20 18.22
CA GLY A 316 -6.94 22.13 16.82
C GLY A 316 -7.58 21.01 15.99
N LEU A 317 -8.37 20.09 16.60
CA LEU A 317 -9.03 19.02 15.89
C LEU A 317 -10.41 18.66 16.49
N ASN A 318 -11.40 18.55 15.62
CA ASN A 318 -12.75 18.07 15.95
C ASN A 318 -13.37 17.34 14.75
N ALA A 319 -14.51 16.69 14.95
CA ALA A 319 -15.18 15.93 13.90
C ALA A 319 -15.43 16.76 12.63
N LYS A 320 -15.92 18.00 12.75
CA LYS A 320 -16.22 18.86 11.58
C LYS A 320 -14.98 19.23 10.76
N LEU A 321 -13.86 19.52 11.42
CA LEU A 321 -12.60 19.77 10.74
C LEU A 321 -12.09 18.51 10.03
N LEU A 322 -12.24 17.35 10.69
CA LEU A 322 -11.83 16.09 10.11
C LEU A 322 -12.73 15.69 8.92
N HIS A 323 -14.05 15.95 8.99
CA HIS A 323 -14.95 15.79 7.83
C HIS A 323 -14.49 16.62 6.63
N ARG A 324 -14.14 17.88 6.83
CA ARG A 324 -13.62 18.74 5.74
C ARG A 324 -12.25 18.24 5.23
N TYR A 325 -11.44 17.72 6.11
CA TYR A 325 -10.12 17.19 5.74
C TYR A 325 -10.24 15.92 4.90
N VAL A 326 -11.12 14.97 5.26
CA VAL A 326 -11.33 13.77 4.44
C VAL A 326 -11.87 14.10 3.05
N GLU A 327 -12.81 15.06 2.94
CA GLU A 327 -13.29 15.57 1.65
C GLU A 327 -12.16 16.19 0.81
N PHE A 328 -11.30 16.99 1.45
CA PHE A 328 -10.14 17.60 0.81
C PHE A 328 -9.16 16.53 0.26
N ILE A 329 -8.82 15.54 1.08
CA ILE A 329 -7.92 14.45 0.66
C ILE A 329 -8.57 13.64 -0.47
N ALA A 330 -9.86 13.27 -0.35
CA ALA A 330 -10.58 12.53 -1.39
C ALA A 330 -10.57 13.26 -2.73
N ASN A 331 -10.85 14.57 -2.75
CA ASN A 331 -10.77 15.37 -3.97
C ASN A 331 -9.37 15.37 -4.60
N ARG A 332 -8.32 15.42 -3.79
CA ARG A 332 -6.93 15.34 -4.30
C ARG A 332 -6.62 13.98 -4.90
N ARG A 333 -7.11 12.88 -4.30
CA ARG A 333 -6.91 11.51 -4.82
C ARG A 333 -7.71 11.28 -6.10
N LEU A 334 -8.97 11.70 -6.13
CA LEU A 334 -9.78 11.68 -7.35
C LEU A 334 -9.08 12.41 -8.50
N ARG A 335 -8.58 13.61 -8.25
CA ARG A 335 -7.86 14.39 -9.26
C ARG A 335 -6.61 13.67 -9.78
N ALA A 336 -5.87 13.02 -8.89
CA ALA A 336 -4.68 12.23 -9.25
C ALA A 336 -5.02 11.01 -10.13
N LEU A 337 -6.22 10.46 -10.01
CA LEU A 337 -6.75 9.37 -10.82
C LEU A 337 -7.49 9.84 -12.09
N GLY A 338 -7.53 11.14 -12.36
CA GLY A 338 -8.20 11.70 -13.56
C GLY A 338 -9.72 11.88 -13.41
N PHE A 339 -10.23 11.93 -12.18
CA PHE A 339 -11.62 12.27 -11.88
C PHE A 339 -11.77 13.74 -11.48
N ASP A 340 -12.97 14.27 -11.64
CA ASP A 340 -13.32 15.57 -11.09
C ASP A 340 -13.56 15.47 -9.57
N PRO A 341 -13.34 16.57 -8.81
CA PRO A 341 -13.67 16.63 -7.39
C PRO A 341 -15.15 16.35 -7.13
N LEU A 342 -15.44 15.59 -6.07
CA LEU A 342 -16.83 15.27 -5.66
C LEU A 342 -17.37 16.23 -4.60
N TYR A 343 -16.48 16.90 -3.84
CA TYR A 343 -16.84 17.65 -2.66
C TYR A 343 -16.53 19.14 -2.83
N ASP A 344 -17.35 20.01 -2.23
CA ASP A 344 -17.14 21.46 -2.22
C ASP A 344 -16.06 21.87 -1.21
N VAL A 345 -14.84 21.40 -1.46
CA VAL A 345 -13.62 21.76 -0.72
C VAL A 345 -12.52 22.08 -1.72
N PRO A 346 -11.98 23.31 -1.71
CA PRO A 346 -10.93 23.70 -2.66
C PRO A 346 -9.66 22.85 -2.51
N LEU A 347 -9.11 22.35 -3.62
CA LEU A 347 -7.91 21.49 -3.66
C LEU A 347 -6.64 22.14 -3.06
N ARG A 348 -6.62 23.46 -2.91
CA ARG A 348 -5.48 24.22 -2.40
C ARG A 348 -5.65 24.69 -0.96
N ASN A 349 -6.80 24.45 -0.36
CA ASN A 349 -7.14 24.97 0.96
C ASN A 349 -7.28 23.82 1.95
N ASN A 350 -6.12 23.36 2.45
CA ASN A 350 -6.09 22.28 3.44
C ASN A 350 -6.81 22.72 4.73
N PRO A 351 -7.89 22.06 5.15
CA PRO A 351 -8.60 22.38 6.40
C PRO A 351 -7.76 22.19 7.66
N LEU A 352 -6.71 21.37 7.57
CA LEU A 352 -5.75 21.09 8.65
C LEU A 352 -4.31 21.43 8.17
N PRO A 353 -3.96 22.70 7.97
CA PRO A 353 -2.70 23.09 7.33
C PRO A 353 -1.46 22.62 8.10
N TRP A 354 -1.56 22.43 9.41
CA TRP A 354 -0.48 21.89 10.24
C TRP A 354 -0.13 20.43 9.91
N THR A 355 -1.00 19.67 9.23
CA THR A 355 -0.66 18.31 8.77
C THR A 355 0.43 18.30 7.71
N GLU A 356 0.61 19.39 6.96
CA GLU A 356 1.54 19.43 5.83
C GLU A 356 3.00 19.26 6.24
N HIS A 357 3.42 19.78 7.39
CA HIS A 357 4.79 19.60 7.83
C HIS A 357 5.09 18.18 8.32
N TRP A 358 4.07 17.48 8.89
CA TRP A 358 4.19 16.07 9.27
C TRP A 358 4.24 15.13 8.07
N LEU A 359 3.53 15.48 7.00
CA LEU A 359 3.46 14.70 5.77
C LEU A 359 4.58 15.03 4.77
N ASN A 360 5.36 16.10 5.03
CA ASN A 360 6.42 16.55 4.13
C ASN A 360 7.71 15.77 4.38
N SER A 361 7.95 14.73 3.59
CA SER A 361 9.16 13.91 3.66
C SER A 361 10.46 14.68 3.36
N LYS A 362 10.39 15.84 2.68
CA LYS A 362 11.58 16.64 2.33
C LYS A 362 12.22 17.38 3.52
N GLY A 363 11.46 17.58 4.60
CA GLY A 363 11.94 18.21 5.84
C GLY A 363 12.08 17.24 7.00
N GLN A 364 11.60 16.00 6.83
CA GLN A 364 11.84 14.96 7.81
C GLN A 364 13.30 14.53 7.69
N GLN A 365 14.01 14.76 8.76
CA GLN A 365 15.34 14.19 8.97
C GLN A 365 15.23 12.71 8.60
N ASN A 366 16.04 12.26 7.66
CA ASN A 366 16.21 10.86 7.38
C ASN A 366 16.39 10.11 8.70
N ALA A 367 16.08 8.84 8.78
CA ALA A 367 16.18 8.08 10.02
C ALA A 367 17.49 8.41 10.76
N PRO A 368 17.56 8.34 12.10
CA PRO A 368 18.77 8.64 12.86
C PRO A 368 20.05 8.02 12.28
N GLN A 369 19.93 6.87 11.62
CA GLN A 369 21.00 6.24 10.83
C GLN A 369 21.60 7.13 9.75
N GLU A 370 20.87 8.09 9.21
CA GLU A 370 21.36 8.98 8.15
C GLU A 370 21.99 10.27 8.70
N THR A 371 21.75 10.60 9.97
CA THR A 371 22.38 11.77 10.65
C THR A 371 23.69 11.44 11.36
N GLU A 372 23.93 10.19 11.70
CA GLU A 372 25.19 9.75 12.33
C GLU A 372 26.22 9.25 11.32
N ILE A 373 25.88 9.18 10.03
CA ILE A 373 26.74 8.60 9.01
C ILE A 373 27.45 9.67 8.18
N GLU A 374 28.14 10.59 8.81
CA GLU A 374 29.29 11.23 8.16
C GLU A 374 30.47 10.25 7.92
N SER A 375 30.42 9.07 8.52
CA SER A 375 31.45 8.03 8.38
C SER A 375 31.02 6.76 7.63
N TYR A 376 29.74 6.60 7.26
CA TYR A 376 29.25 5.44 6.50
C TYR A 376 29.31 5.76 5.01
N VAL A 377 30.46 5.46 4.42
CA VAL A 377 30.57 5.47 2.96
C VAL A 377 29.76 4.29 2.43
N VAL A 378 28.56 4.56 1.92
CA VAL A 378 27.76 3.58 1.18
C VAL A 378 28.63 3.11 -0.01
N GLY A 379 29.01 1.84 -0.01
CA GLY A 379 29.92 1.28 -1.00
C GLY A 379 31.39 1.23 -0.61
N GLY A 380 31.75 1.77 0.56
CA GLY A 380 33.08 1.60 1.14
C GLY A 380 33.23 0.27 1.86
N ILE A 381 33.27 -0.84 1.12
CA ILE A 381 33.84 -2.07 1.67
C ILE A 381 35.28 -1.76 1.95
N LYS A 382 35.67 -1.60 3.22
CA LYS A 382 37.06 -1.65 3.62
C LYS A 382 37.56 -3.04 3.23
N GLN A 383 38.26 -3.12 2.13
CA GLN A 383 39.00 -4.33 1.78
C GLN A 383 40.18 -4.45 2.75
N ASP A 384 39.93 -5.04 3.91
CA ASP A 384 41.01 -5.42 4.86
C ASP A 384 41.82 -6.65 4.36
N VAL A 385 41.42 -7.20 3.23
CA VAL A 385 42.15 -8.32 2.59
C VAL A 385 43.25 -7.77 1.72
N LYS A 386 44.47 -7.76 2.21
CA LYS A 386 45.66 -7.53 1.41
C LYS A 386 45.88 -8.72 0.49
N LYS A 387 46.51 -8.51 -0.68
CA LYS A 387 46.78 -9.49 -1.73
C LYS A 387 47.45 -10.80 -1.24
N ASN A 388 47.97 -10.84 -0.02
CA ASN A 388 48.63 -11.98 0.60
C ASN A 388 48.03 -12.47 1.92
N SER A 389 46.80 -12.02 2.28
CA SER A 389 46.19 -12.38 3.56
C SER A 389 45.88 -13.90 3.71
N PHE A 390 45.89 -14.63 2.64
CA PHE A 390 45.66 -16.09 2.62
C PHE A 390 46.86 -16.90 2.11
N ALA A 391 48.07 -16.30 1.95
CA ALA A 391 49.25 -16.98 1.44
C ALA A 391 49.80 -18.09 2.36
N GLY A 392 49.28 -18.23 3.58
CA GLY A 392 49.63 -19.30 4.53
C GLY A 392 48.59 -20.42 4.67
N PHE A 393 47.43 -20.32 4.01
CA PHE A 393 46.43 -21.37 4.03
C PHE A 393 46.71 -22.38 2.89
N LYS A 394 47.21 -23.57 3.24
CA LYS A 394 47.18 -24.74 2.35
C LYS A 394 45.81 -25.41 2.53
N LEU A 395 45.05 -25.52 1.43
CA LEU A 395 43.89 -26.40 1.32
C LEU A 395 44.37 -27.87 1.34
#